data_708e8e3cdf01923d69acb0ba646852b2
#
_entry.id   708e8e3cdf01923d69acb0ba646852b2
#
_cell.length_a   1.000
_cell.length_b   1.000
_cell.length_c   1.000
_cell.angle_alpha   90.00
_cell.angle_beta   90.00
_cell.angle_gamma   90.00
#
_symmetry.space_group_name_H-M   'P 1'
#
loop_
_entity.id
_entity.type
_entity.pdbx_description
1 polymer ?
#
loop_
_entity_poly.entity_id
_entity_poly.type
_entity_poly.pdbx_seq_one_letter_code
_entity_poly.pdbx_strand_id
1 'polypeptide(L)'
;MPAALLAPLLLLLAAPVAAEVPFVGCASDGQVGPVAAPARGEVDHIPAAAAPGLAYYGTRSLGALAPRGWQCFALSGSGGEYLLITPERHGSTGLLGRATGVTRGPAVAVGLTYGFTSGRFEVARTIARFFPRHGDFVREVQALDTETAPLPNHPYPADALVRLGDEAIAFTTPANKKGLGTTHFLLPARDPITGLVILLPEEDMSMLELSVRLPRKDKALERFILEGSAARSGVALPRTSLR
;
A
#
# COMPACT_ATOMS: atom_id res chain seq x y z
N MET A 1 -49.82 46.81 2.52
CA MET A 1 -48.48 46.31 2.21
C MET A 1 -48.35 44.91 2.74
N PRO A 2 -48.27 43.82 1.91
CA PRO A 2 -48.11 42.44 2.40
C PRO A 2 -46.59 42.16 2.61
N ALA A 3 -46.27 41.71 3.82
CA ALA A 3 -44.93 41.23 4.16
C ALA A 3 -44.72 39.84 3.55
N ALA A 4 -43.74 39.71 2.67
CA ALA A 4 -43.30 38.45 2.11
C ALA A 4 -42.40 37.70 3.15
N LEU A 5 -42.91 36.60 3.66
CA LEU A 5 -42.13 35.65 4.48
C LEU A 5 -41.17 34.84 3.56
N LEU A 6 -39.89 35.15 3.62
CA LEU A 6 -38.82 34.30 3.03
C LEU A 6 -38.58 33.13 3.97
N ALA A 7 -39.02 31.92 3.56
CA ALA A 7 -38.66 30.68 4.26
C ALA A 7 -37.20 30.29 3.88
N PRO A 8 -36.33 29.98 4.86
CA PRO A 8 -34.98 29.50 4.55
C PRO A 8 -35.05 28.06 4.00
N LEU A 9 -34.51 27.87 2.80
CA LEU A 9 -34.29 26.56 2.19
C LEU A 9 -33.12 25.88 2.91
N LEU A 10 -33.39 24.99 3.87
CA LEU A 10 -32.37 24.13 4.45
C LEU A 10 -31.92 23.10 3.41
N LEU A 11 -30.74 23.31 2.82
CA LEU A 11 -30.03 22.26 2.08
C LEU A 11 -29.57 21.18 3.08
N LEU A 12 -30.30 20.08 3.16
CA LEU A 12 -29.82 18.86 3.80
C LEU A 12 -28.63 18.30 2.96
N LEU A 13 -27.42 18.52 3.43
CA LEU A 13 -26.24 17.83 2.94
C LEU A 13 -26.37 16.35 3.34
N ALA A 14 -26.81 15.50 2.40
CA ALA A 14 -26.82 14.06 2.60
C ALA A 14 -25.37 13.59 2.83
N ALA A 15 -25.11 13.02 4.00
CA ALA A 15 -23.82 12.37 4.26
C ALA A 15 -23.61 11.23 3.25
N PRO A 16 -22.40 11.03 2.72
CA PRO A 16 -22.14 9.94 1.80
C PRO A 16 -22.46 8.60 2.50
N VAL A 17 -23.31 7.80 1.87
CA VAL A 17 -23.65 6.46 2.35
C VAL A 17 -22.36 5.60 2.24
N ALA A 18 -21.92 5.05 3.35
CA ALA A 18 -20.83 4.08 3.38
C ALA A 18 -21.37 2.68 3.09
N ALA A 19 -20.63 1.87 2.37
CA ALA A 19 -20.95 0.48 2.09
C ALA A 19 -19.76 -0.42 2.39
N GLU A 20 -20.06 -1.60 2.89
CA GLU A 20 -19.10 -2.67 3.13
C GLU A 20 -18.71 -3.34 1.81
N VAL A 21 -17.44 -3.67 1.63
CA VAL A 21 -16.96 -4.43 0.47
C VAL A 21 -16.81 -5.91 0.84
N PRO A 22 -16.94 -6.86 -0.11
CA PRO A 22 -16.72 -8.28 0.18
C PRO A 22 -15.27 -8.55 0.56
N PHE A 23 -15.08 -9.45 1.53
CA PHE A 23 -13.78 -9.98 1.92
C PHE A 23 -13.38 -11.15 1.02
N VAL A 24 -12.12 -11.18 0.60
CA VAL A 24 -11.49 -12.28 -0.14
C VAL A 24 -10.24 -12.72 0.62
N GLY A 25 -10.27 -13.93 1.19
CA GLY A 25 -9.11 -14.51 1.88
C GLY A 25 -8.00 -14.86 0.89
N CYS A 26 -6.76 -14.53 1.24
CA CYS A 26 -5.56 -14.82 0.47
C CYS A 26 -4.72 -15.89 1.18
N ALA A 27 -4.39 -16.95 0.46
CA ALA A 27 -3.43 -17.93 0.96
C ALA A 27 -2.02 -17.33 0.96
N SER A 28 -1.17 -17.81 1.86
CA SER A 28 0.24 -17.44 1.90
C SER A 28 1.15 -18.66 1.95
N ASP A 29 2.42 -18.45 1.66
CA ASP A 29 3.48 -19.43 1.81
C ASP A 29 4.76 -18.73 2.25
N GLY A 30 5.76 -19.45 2.66
CA GLY A 30 7.04 -18.88 3.05
C GLY A 30 7.75 -19.65 4.13
N GLN A 31 8.37 -18.96 5.06
CA GLN A 31 9.27 -19.55 6.06
C GLN A 31 8.59 -20.56 6.98
N VAL A 32 7.29 -20.38 7.25
CA VAL A 32 6.50 -21.32 8.09
C VAL A 32 5.72 -22.34 7.25
N GLY A 33 5.92 -22.35 5.94
CA GLY A 33 5.17 -23.18 5.00
C GLY A 33 3.80 -22.60 4.61
N PRO A 34 3.03 -23.37 3.85
CA PRO A 34 1.74 -22.92 3.32
C PRO A 34 0.71 -22.65 4.42
N VAL A 35 0.04 -21.50 4.33
CA VAL A 35 -1.05 -21.08 5.21
C VAL A 35 -2.32 -20.89 4.38
N ALA A 36 -3.40 -21.53 4.81
CA ALA A 36 -4.68 -21.43 4.14
C ALA A 36 -5.26 -20.02 4.24
N ALA A 37 -5.99 -19.62 3.20
CA ALA A 37 -6.72 -18.37 3.15
C ALA A 37 -7.70 -18.25 4.32
N PRO A 38 -7.78 -17.12 5.04
CA PRO A 38 -8.77 -16.92 6.08
C PRO A 38 -10.18 -16.82 5.46
N ALA A 39 -11.17 -17.41 6.14
CA ALA A 39 -12.56 -17.35 5.69
C ALA A 39 -13.23 -16.00 5.98
N ARG A 40 -12.68 -15.23 6.91
CA ARG A 40 -13.20 -13.93 7.37
C ARG A 40 -12.03 -12.99 7.68
N GLY A 41 -12.28 -11.70 7.57
CA GLY A 41 -11.35 -10.64 7.95
C GLY A 41 -12.09 -9.32 8.13
N GLU A 42 -11.40 -8.33 8.62
CA GLU A 42 -11.92 -6.97 8.65
C GLU A 42 -12.08 -6.45 7.23
N VAL A 43 -13.13 -5.67 7.01
CA VAL A 43 -13.44 -5.07 5.72
C VAL A 43 -13.52 -3.56 5.84
N ASP A 44 -13.18 -2.87 4.78
CA ASP A 44 -13.28 -1.42 4.73
C ASP A 44 -14.71 -0.98 4.41
N HIS A 45 -15.10 0.12 5.04
CA HIS A 45 -16.29 0.87 4.67
C HIS A 45 -15.86 2.00 3.73
N ILE A 46 -16.35 1.95 2.50
CA ILE A 46 -16.03 2.92 1.45
C ILE A 46 -17.30 3.58 0.93
N PRO A 47 -17.22 4.71 0.21
CA PRO A 47 -18.38 5.30 -0.43
C PRO A 47 -19.12 4.28 -1.28
N ALA A 48 -20.45 4.20 -1.14
CA ALA A 48 -21.30 3.20 -1.80
C ALA A 48 -21.13 3.17 -3.32
N ALA A 49 -20.79 4.30 -3.94
CA ALA A 49 -20.53 4.39 -5.38
C ALA A 49 -19.30 3.60 -5.83
N ALA A 50 -18.30 3.39 -4.95
CA ALA A 50 -17.07 2.65 -5.26
C ALA A 50 -17.15 1.16 -4.87
N ALA A 51 -18.01 0.80 -3.91
CA ALA A 51 -18.12 -0.54 -3.36
C ALA A 51 -18.39 -1.66 -4.39
N PRO A 52 -19.20 -1.46 -5.46
CA PRO A 52 -19.39 -2.49 -6.47
C PRO A 52 -18.13 -2.90 -7.22
N GLY A 53 -17.16 -1.99 -7.37
CA GLY A 53 -15.91 -2.21 -8.11
C GLY A 53 -14.78 -2.78 -7.27
N LEU A 54 -14.91 -2.83 -5.93
CA LEU A 54 -13.84 -3.20 -5.01
C LEU A 54 -14.18 -4.43 -4.17
N ALA A 55 -13.13 -5.11 -3.70
CA ALA A 55 -13.16 -6.09 -2.64
C ALA A 55 -11.94 -5.87 -1.74
N TYR A 56 -12.01 -6.31 -0.49
CA TYR A 56 -10.88 -6.33 0.41
C TYR A 56 -10.22 -7.71 0.36
N TYR A 57 -8.96 -7.73 0.01
CA TYR A 57 -8.13 -8.94 -0.08
C TYR A 57 -7.21 -9.00 1.12
N GLY A 58 -7.24 -10.10 1.88
CA GLY A 58 -6.46 -10.16 3.11
C GLY A 58 -5.96 -11.55 3.47
N THR A 59 -4.79 -11.58 4.08
CA THR A 59 -4.28 -12.66 4.90
C THR A 59 -4.80 -12.50 6.33
N ARG A 60 -4.13 -13.09 7.33
CA ARG A 60 -4.45 -12.87 8.75
C ARG A 60 -3.92 -11.54 9.30
N SER A 61 -2.85 -11.02 8.70
CA SER A 61 -2.09 -9.86 9.20
C SER A 61 -2.04 -8.70 8.22
N LEU A 62 -2.24 -8.94 6.93
CA LEU A 62 -2.03 -7.95 5.89
C LEU A 62 -3.19 -7.96 4.89
N GLY A 63 -3.58 -6.79 4.39
CA GLY A 63 -4.61 -6.71 3.37
C GLY A 63 -4.74 -5.34 2.73
N ALA A 64 -5.41 -5.31 1.59
CA ALA A 64 -5.70 -4.09 0.85
C ALA A 64 -6.99 -4.20 0.03
N LEU A 65 -7.57 -3.05 -0.30
CA LEU A 65 -8.59 -2.95 -1.34
C LEU A 65 -7.96 -3.19 -2.72
N ALA A 66 -8.69 -3.89 -3.58
CA ALA A 66 -8.32 -4.03 -4.99
C ALA A 66 -9.58 -4.26 -5.84
N PRO A 67 -9.51 -4.18 -7.17
CA PRO A 67 -10.64 -4.45 -8.03
C PRO A 67 -11.24 -5.83 -7.79
N ARG A 68 -12.57 -5.88 -7.76
CA ARG A 68 -13.31 -7.13 -7.51
C ARG A 68 -13.03 -8.17 -8.58
N GLY A 69 -12.93 -9.44 -8.16
CA GLY A 69 -12.70 -10.58 -9.05
C GLY A 69 -11.24 -10.87 -9.35
N TRP A 70 -10.30 -10.11 -8.75
CA TRP A 70 -8.88 -10.41 -8.85
C TRP A 70 -8.51 -11.60 -7.95
N GLN A 71 -7.31 -12.11 -8.12
CA GLN A 71 -6.72 -13.21 -7.37
C GLN A 71 -5.64 -12.67 -6.44
N CYS A 72 -5.38 -13.39 -5.34
CA CYS A 72 -4.33 -12.95 -4.41
C CYS A 72 -3.50 -14.11 -3.91
N PHE A 73 -2.26 -13.80 -3.54
CA PHE A 73 -1.34 -14.71 -2.85
C PHE A 73 -0.30 -13.90 -2.07
N ALA A 74 0.08 -14.38 -0.90
CA ALA A 74 1.06 -13.71 -0.07
C ALA A 74 2.30 -14.57 0.18
N LEU A 75 3.42 -13.88 0.45
CA LEU A 75 4.66 -14.46 0.96
C LEU A 75 4.92 -13.94 2.36
N SER A 76 5.36 -14.82 3.26
CA SER A 76 5.71 -14.46 4.62
C SER A 76 7.09 -14.98 5.00
N GLY A 77 7.83 -14.17 5.75
CA GLY A 77 9.16 -14.52 6.23
C GLY A 77 9.57 -13.70 7.45
N SER A 78 10.80 -13.92 7.93
CA SER A 78 11.32 -13.16 9.08
C SER A 78 11.43 -11.65 8.82
N GLY A 79 11.57 -11.24 7.56
CA GLY A 79 11.67 -9.81 7.20
C GLY A 79 10.32 -9.10 7.08
N GLY A 80 9.22 -9.85 6.95
CA GLY A 80 7.91 -9.26 6.74
C GLY A 80 6.95 -10.16 5.99
N GLU A 81 5.82 -9.58 5.60
CA GLU A 81 4.80 -10.21 4.78
C GLU A 81 4.48 -9.35 3.56
N TYR A 82 4.27 -10.00 2.40
CA TYR A 82 4.02 -9.32 1.13
C TYR A 82 2.84 -9.98 0.42
N LEU A 83 1.80 -9.19 0.12
CA LEU A 83 0.60 -9.63 -0.57
C LEU A 83 0.56 -9.05 -1.98
N LEU A 84 0.38 -9.92 -2.97
CA LEU A 84 0.15 -9.55 -4.37
C LEU A 84 -1.28 -9.86 -4.79
N ILE A 85 -1.96 -8.89 -5.38
CA ILE A 85 -3.34 -8.98 -5.87
C ILE A 85 -3.33 -8.58 -7.36
N THR A 86 -3.76 -9.50 -8.22
CA THR A 86 -3.69 -9.33 -9.69
C THR A 86 -4.90 -9.98 -10.37
N PRO A 87 -5.21 -9.64 -11.62
CA PRO A 87 -6.20 -10.39 -12.40
C PRO A 87 -5.80 -11.85 -12.61
N GLU A 88 -4.49 -12.14 -12.64
CA GLU A 88 -3.93 -13.47 -12.88
C GLU A 88 -3.64 -14.17 -11.55
N ARG A 89 -3.66 -15.50 -11.56
CA ARG A 89 -3.33 -16.30 -10.38
C ARG A 89 -1.81 -16.48 -10.27
N HIS A 90 -1.29 -16.22 -9.10
CA HIS A 90 0.09 -16.53 -8.69
C HIS A 90 0.10 -17.52 -7.54
N GLY A 91 1.20 -18.24 -7.37
CA GLY A 91 1.45 -19.15 -6.25
C GLY A 91 2.90 -19.01 -5.79
N SER A 92 3.28 -19.70 -4.71
CA SER A 92 4.61 -19.62 -4.09
C SER A 92 5.75 -19.82 -5.09
N THR A 93 5.68 -20.83 -5.94
CA THR A 93 6.73 -21.12 -6.95
C THR A 93 6.96 -19.96 -7.91
N GLY A 94 5.90 -19.23 -8.27
CA GLY A 94 5.99 -18.06 -9.15
C GLY A 94 6.58 -16.83 -8.47
N LEU A 95 6.40 -16.69 -7.16
CA LEU A 95 6.83 -15.54 -6.38
C LEU A 95 8.20 -15.73 -5.75
N LEU A 96 8.47 -16.88 -5.12
CA LEU A 96 9.72 -17.18 -4.40
C LEU A 96 10.94 -17.33 -5.32
N GLY A 97 10.74 -17.76 -6.56
CA GLY A 97 11.83 -17.98 -7.52
C GLY A 97 12.33 -16.74 -8.27
N ARG A 98 11.78 -15.56 -8.00
CA ARG A 98 12.08 -14.34 -8.76
C ARG A 98 12.68 -13.25 -7.89
N ALA A 99 13.99 -13.08 -8.02
CA ALA A 99 14.72 -11.98 -7.36
C ALA A 99 14.32 -10.57 -7.87
N THR A 100 13.58 -10.45 -8.98
CA THR A 100 13.31 -9.17 -9.65
C THR A 100 11.90 -9.15 -10.22
N GLY A 101 10.90 -8.80 -9.39
CA GLY A 101 9.54 -8.53 -9.83
C GLY A 101 8.83 -9.66 -10.59
N VAL A 102 7.52 -9.64 -10.61
CA VAL A 102 6.68 -10.73 -11.11
C VAL A 102 5.81 -10.30 -12.28
N THR A 103 5.23 -9.09 -12.22
CA THR A 103 4.23 -8.68 -13.20
C THR A 103 4.49 -7.31 -13.83
N ARG A 104 4.19 -7.20 -15.11
CA ARG A 104 4.09 -5.93 -15.86
C ARG A 104 2.64 -5.49 -16.03
N GLY A 105 1.69 -6.35 -15.66
CA GLY A 105 0.25 -6.11 -15.73
C GLY A 105 -0.28 -5.29 -14.56
N PRO A 106 -1.62 -5.12 -14.51
CA PRO A 106 -2.31 -4.50 -13.39
C PRO A 106 -2.06 -5.29 -12.10
N ALA A 107 -1.84 -4.57 -11.00
CA ALA A 107 -1.58 -5.18 -9.70
C ALA A 107 -1.82 -4.19 -8.57
N VAL A 108 -2.18 -4.72 -7.41
CA VAL A 108 -2.04 -4.08 -6.10
C VAL A 108 -1.09 -4.95 -5.29
N ALA A 109 0.00 -4.37 -4.82
CA ALA A 109 0.96 -5.04 -3.96
C ALA A 109 1.07 -4.28 -2.64
N VAL A 110 0.99 -4.99 -1.53
CA VAL A 110 1.18 -4.42 -0.20
C VAL A 110 2.17 -5.26 0.56
N GLY A 111 3.11 -4.60 1.23
CA GLY A 111 4.13 -5.21 2.06
C GLY A 111 4.13 -4.61 3.46
N LEU A 112 4.32 -5.45 4.46
CA LEU A 112 4.61 -5.08 5.84
C LEU A 112 6.00 -5.60 6.18
N THR A 113 6.96 -4.69 6.33
CA THR A 113 8.36 -5.02 6.66
C THR A 113 8.59 -4.79 8.14
N TYR A 114 9.12 -5.80 8.85
CA TYR A 114 9.28 -5.74 10.31
C TYR A 114 10.61 -5.12 10.70
N GLY A 115 10.57 -4.01 11.47
CA GLY A 115 11.77 -3.30 11.92
C GLY A 115 12.56 -3.99 13.02
N PHE A 116 11.97 -4.95 13.74
CA PHE A 116 12.62 -5.69 14.82
C PHE A 116 13.27 -7.02 14.38
N THR A 117 13.21 -7.35 13.08
CA THR A 117 13.74 -8.59 12.51
C THR A 117 14.81 -8.31 11.45
N SER A 118 15.02 -9.24 10.52
CA SER A 118 15.88 -9.03 9.34
C SER A 118 15.40 -7.92 8.40
N GLY A 119 14.12 -7.54 8.45
CA GLY A 119 13.55 -6.42 7.70
C GLY A 119 14.07 -5.04 8.13
N ARG A 120 14.67 -4.94 9.34
CA ARG A 120 15.22 -3.67 9.87
C ARG A 120 16.16 -2.92 8.91
N PHE A 121 16.92 -3.65 8.12
CA PHE A 121 17.84 -3.03 7.16
C PHE A 121 17.10 -2.32 6.01
N GLU A 122 15.98 -2.84 5.58
CA GLU A 122 15.14 -2.19 4.57
C GLU A 122 14.39 -1.00 5.15
N VAL A 123 13.85 -1.14 6.35
CA VAL A 123 13.23 -0.05 7.10
C VAL A 123 14.23 1.08 7.32
N ALA A 124 15.45 0.79 7.78
CA ALA A 124 16.50 1.79 7.99
C ALA A 124 16.87 2.52 6.69
N ARG A 125 16.99 1.80 5.56
CA ARG A 125 17.21 2.42 4.23
C ARG A 125 16.10 3.38 3.86
N THR A 126 14.86 3.03 4.13
CA THR A 126 13.70 3.86 3.83
C THR A 126 13.63 5.09 4.75
N ILE A 127 13.92 4.91 6.04
CA ILE A 127 14.00 6.01 7.01
C ILE A 127 15.09 7.00 6.60
N ALA A 128 16.28 6.53 6.27
CA ALA A 128 17.38 7.39 5.86
C ALA A 128 17.05 8.28 4.64
N ARG A 129 16.13 7.82 3.79
CA ARG A 129 15.70 8.55 2.58
C ARG A 129 14.58 9.53 2.84
N PHE A 130 13.60 9.13 3.66
CA PHE A 130 12.31 9.82 3.70
C PHE A 130 11.91 10.32 5.08
N PHE A 131 12.44 9.74 6.16
CA PHE A 131 11.96 9.98 7.51
C PHE A 131 13.12 10.37 8.45
N PRO A 132 13.78 11.53 8.24
CA PRO A 132 14.99 11.92 8.98
C PRO A 132 14.76 12.08 10.49
N ARG A 133 13.50 12.25 10.92
CA ARG A 133 13.13 12.33 12.33
C ARG A 133 13.47 11.05 13.10
N HIS A 134 13.48 9.90 12.42
CA HIS A 134 13.78 8.58 13.00
C HIS A 134 15.23 8.14 12.72
N GLY A 135 16.16 9.09 12.56
CA GLY A 135 17.56 8.81 12.29
C GLY A 135 18.28 8.01 13.38
N ASP A 136 17.74 7.98 14.61
CA ASP A 136 18.28 7.17 15.70
C ASP A 136 18.19 5.68 15.38
N PHE A 137 17.04 5.22 14.87
CA PHE A 137 16.88 3.84 14.41
C PHE A 137 17.88 3.48 13.32
N VAL A 138 18.14 4.40 12.39
CA VAL A 138 19.13 4.18 11.32
C VAL A 138 20.53 3.95 11.91
N ARG A 139 20.92 4.76 12.91
CA ARG A 139 22.23 4.62 13.57
C ARG A 139 22.34 3.29 14.34
N GLU A 140 21.28 2.89 15.02
CA GLU A 140 21.23 1.61 15.73
C GLU A 140 21.40 0.43 14.77
N VAL A 141 20.66 0.44 13.64
CA VAL A 141 20.77 -0.63 12.64
C VAL A 141 22.14 -0.65 11.98
N GLN A 142 22.73 0.51 11.66
CA GLN A 142 24.08 0.60 11.11
C GLN A 142 25.16 0.07 12.07
N ALA A 143 24.96 0.22 13.38
CA ALA A 143 25.87 -0.30 14.38
C ALA A 143 25.88 -1.85 14.47
N LEU A 144 24.83 -2.51 13.97
CA LEU A 144 24.74 -3.97 13.92
C LEU A 144 25.53 -4.58 12.74
N ASP A 145 25.81 -3.79 11.70
CA ASP A 145 26.48 -4.23 10.50
C ASP A 145 27.57 -3.22 10.12
N THR A 146 28.79 -3.49 10.56
CA THR A 146 29.96 -2.63 10.33
C THR A 146 30.51 -2.69 8.89
N GLU A 147 30.03 -3.64 8.07
CA GLU A 147 30.44 -3.78 6.67
C GLU A 147 29.48 -3.07 5.71
N THR A 148 28.34 -2.59 6.20
CA THR A 148 27.36 -1.94 5.33
C THR A 148 27.84 -0.55 4.88
N ALA A 149 27.89 -0.37 3.58
CA ALA A 149 28.15 0.94 2.97
C ALA A 149 27.11 1.98 3.45
N PRO A 150 27.43 3.28 3.45
CA PRO A 150 26.49 4.34 3.80
C PRO A 150 25.17 4.14 3.05
N LEU A 151 24.05 4.30 3.76
CA LEU A 151 22.74 4.11 3.16
C LEU A 151 22.54 5.12 2.02
N PRO A 152 22.20 4.67 0.81
CA PRO A 152 22.12 5.54 -0.35
C PRO A 152 20.97 6.53 -0.21
N ASN A 153 21.13 7.72 -0.78
CA ASN A 153 20.02 8.62 -1.06
C ASN A 153 18.97 7.92 -1.92
N HIS A 154 17.79 8.52 -2.03
CA HIS A 154 16.72 7.97 -2.88
C HIS A 154 17.24 7.66 -4.30
N PRO A 155 17.28 6.38 -4.73
CA PRO A 155 17.94 5.98 -5.97
C PRO A 155 17.07 6.19 -7.22
N TYR A 156 15.86 6.72 -7.06
CA TYR A 156 14.86 6.83 -8.12
C TYR A 156 14.44 8.29 -8.34
N PRO A 157 15.27 9.11 -8.99
CA PRO A 157 15.02 10.55 -9.16
C PRO A 157 13.81 10.85 -10.05
N ALA A 158 13.28 9.86 -10.76
CA ALA A 158 12.08 10.03 -11.59
C ALA A 158 10.77 9.94 -10.80
N ASP A 159 10.80 9.40 -9.56
CA ASP A 159 9.60 9.32 -8.74
C ASP A 159 9.13 10.71 -8.31
N ALA A 160 7.84 10.98 -8.46
CA ALA A 160 7.21 12.12 -7.82
C ALA A 160 6.82 11.72 -6.39
N LEU A 161 7.22 12.55 -5.42
CA LEU A 161 7.01 12.29 -4.00
C LEU A 161 6.16 13.39 -3.37
N VAL A 162 5.22 13.00 -2.52
CA VAL A 162 4.40 13.90 -1.71
C VAL A 162 4.51 13.46 -0.24
N ARG A 163 5.02 14.34 0.61
CA ARG A 163 5.05 14.08 2.06
C ARG A 163 3.66 14.24 2.65
N LEU A 164 3.22 13.26 3.43
CA LEU A 164 1.91 13.19 4.08
C LEU A 164 1.99 13.41 5.59
N GLY A 165 3.17 13.61 6.11
CA GLY A 165 3.46 13.78 7.52
C GLY A 165 4.90 13.38 7.83
N ASP A 166 5.18 13.13 9.10
CA ASP A 166 6.51 12.72 9.53
C ASP A 166 6.79 11.24 9.24
N GLU A 167 5.75 10.40 9.15
CA GLU A 167 5.81 8.95 8.99
C GLU A 167 5.25 8.43 7.65
N ALA A 168 4.82 9.32 6.73
CA ALA A 168 4.21 8.86 5.49
C ALA A 168 4.58 9.70 4.28
N ILE A 169 4.74 9.02 3.15
CA ILE A 169 4.87 9.62 1.81
C ILE A 169 3.92 8.92 0.83
N ALA A 170 3.38 9.68 -0.12
CA ALA A 170 2.83 9.14 -1.35
C ALA A 170 3.86 9.27 -2.47
N PHE A 171 3.84 8.33 -3.41
CA PHE A 171 4.75 8.36 -4.55
C PHE A 171 4.03 8.02 -5.86
N THR A 172 4.64 8.49 -6.96
CA THR A 172 4.27 8.04 -8.31
C THR A 172 5.55 7.67 -9.05
N THR A 173 5.71 6.39 -9.37
CA THR A 173 6.75 5.90 -10.28
C THR A 173 6.26 6.03 -11.71
N PRO A 174 6.93 6.80 -12.57
CA PRO A 174 6.50 7.01 -13.96
C PRO A 174 6.53 5.72 -14.79
N ALA A 175 5.75 5.73 -15.87
CA ALA A 175 5.74 4.64 -16.85
C ALA A 175 7.15 4.29 -17.33
N ASN A 176 7.44 3.00 -17.45
CA ASN A 176 8.70 2.43 -17.93
C ASN A 176 9.96 2.82 -17.11
N LYS A 177 9.78 3.33 -15.90
CA LYS A 177 10.90 3.67 -15.00
C LYS A 177 10.96 2.68 -13.83
N LYS A 178 12.18 2.47 -13.32
CA LYS A 178 12.38 1.90 -12.01
C LYS A 178 12.11 2.98 -10.97
N GLY A 179 11.47 2.60 -9.86
CA GLY A 179 11.12 3.50 -8.78
C GLY A 179 10.65 2.74 -7.54
N LEU A 180 10.17 3.43 -6.54
CA LEU A 180 9.57 2.84 -5.34
C LEU A 180 8.53 1.79 -5.69
N GLY A 181 7.63 2.09 -6.63
CA GLY A 181 6.59 1.15 -7.04
C GLY A 181 7.09 -0.12 -7.72
N THR A 182 8.39 -0.26 -7.97
CA THR A 182 9.01 -1.46 -8.58
C THR A 182 9.97 -2.17 -7.64
N THR A 183 9.94 -1.88 -6.34
CA THR A 183 10.82 -2.49 -5.35
C THR A 183 10.48 -3.94 -5.05
N HIS A 184 9.19 -4.29 -5.14
CA HIS A 184 8.70 -5.64 -4.90
C HIS A 184 8.15 -6.28 -6.20
N PHE A 185 6.95 -6.78 -6.20
CA PHE A 185 6.39 -7.62 -7.27
C PHE A 185 6.20 -6.94 -8.63
N LEU A 186 6.16 -5.61 -8.71
CA LEU A 186 5.85 -4.91 -9.95
C LEU A 186 7.12 -4.57 -10.74
N LEU A 187 7.11 -4.88 -12.04
CA LEU A 187 8.15 -4.51 -12.98
C LEU A 187 7.80 -3.19 -13.69
N PRO A 188 8.79 -2.43 -14.18
CA PRO A 188 8.51 -1.27 -15.03
C PRO A 188 7.62 -1.64 -16.22
N ALA A 189 6.57 -0.86 -16.48
CA ALA A 189 5.61 -1.06 -17.55
C ALA A 189 5.03 0.28 -18.05
N ARG A 190 4.21 0.22 -19.10
CA ARG A 190 3.64 1.41 -19.75
C ARG A 190 2.72 2.26 -18.88
N ASP A 191 2.14 1.68 -17.83
CA ASP A 191 1.29 2.40 -16.90
C ASP A 191 2.09 2.75 -15.65
N PRO A 192 1.94 3.97 -15.09
CA PRO A 192 2.62 4.38 -13.87
C PRO A 192 2.13 3.58 -12.66
N ILE A 193 2.93 3.60 -11.60
CA ILE A 193 2.58 3.03 -10.31
C ILE A 193 2.42 4.16 -9.32
N THR A 194 1.30 4.23 -8.62
CA THR A 194 1.10 5.11 -7.46
C THR A 194 1.17 4.28 -6.19
N GLY A 195 1.56 4.90 -5.08
CA GLY A 195 1.64 4.16 -3.84
C GLY A 195 1.89 5.02 -2.62
N LEU A 196 2.04 4.31 -1.50
CA LEU A 196 2.30 4.86 -0.17
C LEU A 196 3.47 4.13 0.47
N VAL A 197 4.27 4.84 1.23
CA VAL A 197 5.18 4.28 2.23
C VAL A 197 4.79 4.91 3.55
N ILE A 198 4.47 4.08 4.53
CA ILE A 198 4.02 4.49 5.86
C ILE A 198 4.89 3.79 6.89
N LEU A 199 5.55 4.58 7.73
CA LEU A 199 6.30 4.09 8.87
C LEU A 199 5.35 3.90 10.04
N LEU A 200 5.50 2.80 10.78
CA LEU A 200 4.70 2.41 11.94
C LEU A 200 5.61 2.37 13.18
N PRO A 201 5.93 3.52 13.79
CA PRO A 201 6.89 3.59 14.89
C PRO A 201 6.45 2.82 16.13
N GLU A 202 5.13 2.75 16.38
CA GLU A 202 4.54 2.07 17.53
C GLU A 202 4.58 0.53 17.40
N GLU A 203 4.84 0.03 16.19
CA GLU A 203 4.97 -1.40 15.87
C GLU A 203 6.45 -1.77 15.65
N ASP A 204 7.31 -1.44 16.61
CA ASP A 204 8.76 -1.71 16.55
C ASP A 204 9.42 -1.21 15.25
N MET A 205 9.03 -0.02 14.81
CA MET A 205 9.53 0.63 13.60
C MET A 205 9.24 -0.15 12.31
N SER A 206 8.10 -0.84 12.23
CA SER A 206 7.67 -1.53 11.02
C SER A 206 7.29 -0.55 9.91
N MET A 207 7.20 -1.03 8.68
CA MET A 207 6.90 -0.20 7.51
C MET A 207 5.87 -0.88 6.62
N LEU A 208 4.82 -0.15 6.27
CA LEU A 208 3.85 -0.53 5.25
C LEU A 208 4.22 0.12 3.91
N GLU A 209 4.28 -0.67 2.85
CA GLU A 209 4.42 -0.19 1.48
C GLU A 209 3.24 -0.68 0.63
N LEU A 210 2.58 0.24 -0.08
CA LEU A 210 1.50 -0.06 -1.01
C LEU A 210 1.88 0.43 -2.41
N SER A 211 1.78 -0.43 -3.41
CA SER A 211 2.01 -0.11 -4.82
C SER A 211 0.80 -0.50 -5.65
N VAL A 212 0.26 0.44 -6.42
CA VAL A 212 -0.98 0.29 -7.19
C VAL A 212 -0.75 0.61 -8.65
N ARG A 213 -1.01 -0.34 -9.54
CA ARG A 213 -1.09 -0.16 -10.99
C ARG A 213 -2.42 -0.67 -11.50
N LEU A 214 -3.29 0.22 -11.92
CA LEU A 214 -4.61 -0.14 -12.43
C LEU A 214 -4.71 0.08 -13.94
N PRO A 215 -5.51 -0.76 -14.64
CA PRO A 215 -5.86 -0.49 -16.02
C PRO A 215 -6.74 0.78 -16.10
N ARG A 216 -6.74 1.45 -17.25
CA ARG A 216 -7.46 2.74 -17.43
C ARG A 216 -8.93 2.68 -17.00
N LYS A 217 -9.62 1.56 -17.26
CA LYS A 217 -11.03 1.38 -16.88
C LYS A 217 -11.28 1.42 -15.37
N ASP A 218 -10.30 1.01 -14.57
CA ASP A 218 -10.39 0.90 -13.11
C ASP A 218 -9.65 2.07 -12.41
N LYS A 219 -9.08 3.02 -13.16
CA LYS A 219 -8.25 4.10 -12.62
C LYS A 219 -8.97 4.94 -11.54
N ALA A 220 -10.27 5.11 -11.66
CA ALA A 220 -11.08 5.83 -10.67
C ALA A 220 -11.10 5.14 -9.29
N LEU A 221 -10.78 3.84 -9.21
CA LEU A 221 -10.73 3.07 -7.95
C LEU A 221 -9.43 3.30 -7.19
N GLU A 222 -8.37 3.77 -7.85
CA GLU A 222 -7.03 3.95 -7.27
C GLU A 222 -7.07 4.80 -5.99
N ARG A 223 -7.78 5.91 -6.03
CA ARG A 223 -7.91 6.80 -4.89
C ARG A 223 -8.47 6.06 -3.66
N PHE A 224 -9.51 5.26 -3.83
CA PHE A 224 -10.13 4.53 -2.71
C PHE A 224 -9.21 3.44 -2.15
N ILE A 225 -8.38 2.81 -3.00
CA ILE A 225 -7.37 1.83 -2.57
C ILE A 225 -6.32 2.51 -1.69
N LEU A 226 -5.82 3.67 -2.12
CA LEU A 226 -4.83 4.44 -1.37
C LEU A 226 -5.43 5.00 -0.06
N GLU A 227 -6.63 5.61 -0.13
CA GLU A 227 -7.33 6.16 1.04
C GLU A 227 -7.64 5.08 2.08
N GLY A 228 -8.08 3.89 1.66
CA GLY A 228 -8.35 2.77 2.57
C GLY A 228 -7.10 2.31 3.32
N SER A 229 -5.98 2.14 2.61
CA SER A 229 -4.71 1.75 3.25
C SER A 229 -4.15 2.83 4.16
N ALA A 230 -4.23 4.10 3.75
CA ALA A 230 -3.81 5.24 4.58
C ALA A 230 -4.63 5.35 5.87
N ALA A 231 -5.96 5.24 5.77
CA ALA A 231 -6.87 5.34 6.91
C ALA A 231 -6.62 4.23 7.95
N ARG A 232 -6.35 2.99 7.51
CA ARG A 232 -6.00 1.87 8.41
C ARG A 232 -4.71 2.12 9.17
N SER A 233 -3.79 2.88 8.59
CA SER A 233 -2.52 3.26 9.21
C SER A 233 -2.56 4.63 9.90
N GLY A 234 -3.74 5.21 10.10
CA GLY A 234 -3.90 6.50 10.76
C GLY A 234 -3.42 7.71 9.94
N VAL A 235 -3.17 7.55 8.65
CA VAL A 235 -2.65 8.60 7.76
C VAL A 235 -3.77 9.26 6.97
N ALA A 236 -3.83 10.59 6.97
CA ALA A 236 -4.77 11.36 6.16
C ALA A 236 -4.17 11.70 4.79
N LEU A 237 -4.87 11.35 3.70
CA LEU A 237 -4.49 11.78 2.36
C LEU A 237 -5.10 13.14 2.03
N PRO A 238 -4.32 14.10 1.51
CA PRO A 238 -4.85 15.37 1.04
C PRO A 238 -5.74 15.16 -0.19
N ARG A 239 -6.89 15.84 -0.22
CA ARG A 239 -7.90 15.69 -1.30
C ARG A 239 -7.41 16.04 -2.71
N THR A 240 -6.25 16.66 -2.85
CA THR A 240 -5.69 17.21 -4.11
C THR A 240 -4.43 16.54 -4.61
N SER A 241 -3.79 15.63 -3.88
CA SER A 241 -2.42 15.16 -4.17
C SER A 241 -2.29 13.96 -5.12
N LEU A 242 -3.39 13.44 -5.66
CA LEU A 242 -3.40 12.24 -6.51
C LEU A 242 -3.92 12.52 -7.95
N ARG A 243 -3.56 13.69 -8.51
CA ARG A 243 -3.86 13.99 -9.92
C ARG A 243 -2.68 13.70 -10.82
#